data_fd40de26f07d2091216c9d22e4af7330
#
_entry.id   fd40de26f07d2091216c9d22e4af7330
#
_cell.length_a   1.000
_cell.length_b   1.000
_cell.length_c   1.000
_cell.angle_alpha   90.00
_cell.angle_beta   90.00
_cell.angle_gamma   90.00
#
_symmetry.space_group_name_H-M   'P 1'
#
loop_
_entity.id
_entity.type
_entity.pdbx_description
1 polymer ?
#
loop_
_entity_poly.entity_id
_entity_poly.type
_entity_poly.pdbx_seq_one_letter_code
_entity_poly.pdbx_strand_id
1 'polypeptide(L)'
;VYRQRLITRITHWVWAVSLFFLMLTGLQIFNAHPSLHIGKEAGFQYDNAILEIGARQDGDTLVGVTRLFGAEFDTTGVLGVSNGEPRAIPAALTIPSYQSLATGRAIHFFFAWALVGTLALWLAASALNGHFRQLLPTLSDLRALPRDIADHARLRFHHGASYGVLQKLAYASVLFLALPLMILTGLSMSPGFNAAAPWLLELFQGRQTART
;
A
#
# COMPACT_ATOMS: atom_id res chain seq x y z
N VAL A 1 32.85 -3.90 8.84
CA VAL A 1 31.40 -4.10 8.65
C VAL A 1 30.76 -2.73 8.52
N TYR A 2 30.21 -2.38 7.35
CA TYR A 2 29.47 -1.14 7.14
C TYR A 2 28.19 -1.16 7.98
N ARG A 3 28.07 -0.25 8.93
CA ARG A 3 26.86 -0.09 9.72
C ARG A 3 26.04 1.06 9.16
N GLN A 4 24.75 0.83 8.91
CA GLN A 4 23.82 1.87 8.51
C GLN A 4 23.82 3.02 9.54
N ARG A 5 23.74 4.26 9.05
CA ARG A 5 23.65 5.46 9.90
C ARG A 5 22.45 5.36 10.85
N LEU A 6 22.59 5.96 12.03
CA LEU A 6 21.54 5.91 13.06
C LEU A 6 20.19 6.41 12.52
N ILE A 7 20.20 7.49 11.76
CA ILE A 7 18.98 8.04 11.14
C ILE A 7 18.28 7.02 10.24
N THR A 8 19.02 6.30 9.40
CA THR A 8 18.45 5.26 8.53
C THR A 8 17.86 4.11 9.34
N ARG A 9 18.49 3.75 10.44
CA ARG A 9 17.98 2.68 11.32
C ARG A 9 16.70 3.10 12.03
N ILE A 10 16.65 4.31 12.58
CA ILE A 10 15.47 4.82 13.28
C ILE A 10 14.30 4.98 12.30
N THR A 11 14.52 5.65 11.17
CA THR A 11 13.45 5.87 10.17
C THR A 11 12.92 4.56 9.62
N HIS A 12 13.79 3.58 9.35
CA HIS A 12 13.38 2.25 8.90
C HIS A 12 12.40 1.57 9.89
N TRP A 13 12.68 1.62 11.19
CA TRP A 13 11.77 1.05 12.19
C TRP A 13 10.47 1.82 12.32
N VAL A 14 10.52 3.15 12.24
CA VAL A 14 9.29 3.97 12.20
C VAL A 14 8.45 3.61 10.97
N TRP A 15 9.08 3.41 9.79
CA TRP A 15 8.35 3.00 8.58
C TRP A 15 7.76 1.60 8.73
N ALA A 16 8.50 0.63 9.25
CA ALA A 16 8.00 -0.73 9.45
C ALA A 16 6.76 -0.74 10.36
N VAL A 17 6.82 -0.02 11.48
CA VAL A 17 5.68 0.12 12.40
C VAL A 17 4.53 0.88 11.75
N SER A 18 4.83 1.99 11.06
CA SER A 18 3.81 2.78 10.37
C SER A 18 3.10 1.97 9.29
N LEU A 19 3.83 1.25 8.45
CA LEU A 19 3.25 0.42 7.39
C LEU A 19 2.39 -0.72 7.96
N PHE A 20 2.81 -1.34 9.07
CA PHE A 20 2.01 -2.33 9.76
C PHE A 20 0.64 -1.77 10.18
N PHE A 21 0.63 -0.63 10.87
CA PHE A 21 -0.63 0.01 11.28
C PHE A 21 -1.43 0.54 10.09
N LEU A 22 -0.78 1.14 9.09
CA LEU A 22 -1.45 1.62 7.88
C LEU A 22 -2.15 0.50 7.12
N MET A 23 -1.53 -0.68 7.02
CA MET A 23 -2.13 -1.83 6.37
C MET A 23 -3.40 -2.28 7.12
N LEU A 24 -3.32 -2.55 8.41
CA LEU A 24 -4.45 -3.07 9.18
C LEU A 24 -5.58 -2.05 9.36
N THR A 25 -5.24 -0.76 9.51
CA THR A 25 -6.25 0.31 9.56
C THR A 25 -6.82 0.63 8.18
N GLY A 26 -6.03 0.50 7.12
CA GLY A 26 -6.50 0.61 5.74
C GLY A 26 -7.55 -0.45 5.40
N LEU A 27 -7.32 -1.71 5.80
CA LEU A 27 -8.29 -2.80 5.69
C LEU A 27 -9.56 -2.52 6.51
N GLN A 28 -9.43 -1.90 7.69
CA GLN A 28 -10.58 -1.46 8.48
C GLN A 28 -11.39 -0.36 7.77
N ILE A 29 -10.71 0.61 7.16
CA ILE A 29 -11.36 1.68 6.38
C ILE A 29 -12.04 1.09 5.14
N PHE A 30 -11.39 0.13 4.48
CA PHE A 30 -11.93 -0.58 3.32
C PHE A 30 -13.26 -1.28 3.63
N ASN A 31 -13.46 -1.82 4.83
CA ASN A 31 -14.72 -2.43 5.26
C ASN A 31 -15.93 -1.49 5.19
N ALA A 32 -15.73 -0.17 5.20
CA ALA A 32 -16.83 0.79 5.07
C ALA A 32 -17.41 0.88 3.66
N HIS A 33 -16.60 0.55 2.65
CA HIS A 33 -17.02 0.46 1.24
C HIS A 33 -16.10 -0.54 0.52
N PRO A 34 -16.39 -1.84 0.65
CA PRO A 34 -15.48 -2.91 0.26
C PRO A 34 -15.55 -3.23 -1.23
N SER A 35 -15.39 -2.20 -2.06
CA SER A 35 -15.36 -2.32 -3.51
C SER A 35 -14.33 -1.37 -4.11
N LEU A 36 -13.70 -1.79 -5.20
CA LEU A 36 -12.75 -1.01 -5.99
C LEU A 36 -13.31 -0.79 -7.39
N HIS A 37 -13.23 0.43 -7.89
CA HIS A 37 -13.78 0.83 -9.17
C HIS A 37 -12.74 1.59 -9.99
N ILE A 38 -12.81 1.53 -11.30
CA ILE A 38 -12.01 2.38 -12.21
C ILE A 38 -12.86 3.55 -12.68
N GLY A 39 -12.32 4.77 -12.60
CA GLY A 39 -12.97 5.98 -13.08
C GLY A 39 -13.23 7.01 -11.98
N LYS A 40 -14.08 7.98 -12.30
CA LYS A 40 -14.38 9.11 -11.42
C LYS A 40 -15.37 8.72 -10.31
N GLU A 41 -16.32 7.85 -10.61
CA GLU A 41 -17.45 7.49 -9.76
C GLU A 41 -17.60 5.97 -9.68
N ALA A 42 -18.18 5.47 -8.59
CA ALA A 42 -18.72 4.13 -8.53
C ALA A 42 -19.96 4.10 -9.42
N GLY A 43 -19.97 3.26 -10.45
CA GLY A 43 -21.00 3.30 -11.48
C GLY A 43 -22.33 2.75 -11.00
N PHE A 44 -23.34 3.61 -10.92
CA PHE A 44 -24.72 3.19 -10.73
C PHE A 44 -25.42 2.83 -12.05
N GLN A 45 -24.90 3.34 -13.18
CA GLN A 45 -25.48 3.12 -14.50
C GLN A 45 -24.69 2.12 -15.35
N TYR A 46 -23.46 1.81 -14.96
CA TYR A 46 -22.56 0.87 -15.63
C TYR A 46 -21.65 0.20 -14.59
N ASP A 47 -21.37 -1.07 -14.81
CA ASP A 47 -20.49 -1.83 -13.90
C ASP A 47 -19.02 -1.52 -14.21
N ASN A 48 -18.37 -0.76 -13.34
CA ASN A 48 -16.95 -0.46 -13.36
C ASN A 48 -16.20 -0.99 -12.15
N ALA A 49 -16.85 -1.88 -11.39
CA ALA A 49 -16.23 -2.54 -10.26
C ALA A 49 -15.23 -3.60 -10.74
N ILE A 50 -14.01 -3.55 -10.22
CA ILE A 50 -13.01 -4.59 -10.45
C ILE A 50 -12.93 -5.58 -9.30
N LEU A 51 -13.28 -5.13 -8.10
CA LEU A 51 -13.36 -5.97 -6.89
C LEU A 51 -14.54 -5.52 -6.05
N GLU A 52 -15.33 -6.47 -5.58
CA GLU A 52 -16.34 -6.27 -4.54
C GLU A 52 -16.31 -7.45 -3.57
N ILE A 53 -16.36 -7.15 -2.28
CA ILE A 53 -16.40 -8.16 -1.22
C ILE A 53 -17.63 -7.91 -0.37
N GLY A 54 -18.50 -8.89 -0.28
CA GLY A 54 -19.76 -8.76 0.44
C GLY A 54 -20.25 -10.07 1.03
N ALA A 55 -21.46 -10.04 1.56
CA ALA A 55 -22.16 -11.22 2.03
C ALA A 55 -23.53 -11.33 1.34
N ARG A 56 -23.96 -12.55 1.07
CA ARG A 56 -25.28 -12.89 0.55
C ARG A 56 -25.98 -13.83 1.52
N GLN A 57 -27.29 -13.63 1.71
CA GLN A 57 -28.11 -14.59 2.43
C GLN A 57 -28.40 -15.79 1.52
N ASP A 58 -28.11 -16.99 2.00
CA ASP A 58 -28.47 -18.25 1.35
C ASP A 58 -29.21 -19.15 2.35
N GLY A 59 -30.52 -19.18 2.23
CA GLY A 59 -31.38 -19.76 3.26
C GLY A 59 -31.19 -19.07 4.61
N ASP A 60 -30.87 -19.85 5.65
CA ASP A 60 -30.60 -19.34 7.00
C ASP A 60 -29.12 -18.97 7.25
N THR A 61 -28.24 -19.10 6.25
CA THR A 61 -26.83 -18.88 6.41
C THR A 61 -26.35 -17.64 5.62
N LEU A 62 -25.32 -16.97 6.16
CA LEU A 62 -24.59 -15.92 5.45
C LEU A 62 -23.41 -16.53 4.70
N VAL A 63 -23.35 -16.27 3.40
CA VAL A 63 -22.28 -16.71 2.50
C VAL A 63 -21.44 -15.48 2.11
N GLY A 64 -20.13 -15.58 2.29
CA GLY A 64 -19.19 -14.57 1.84
C GLY A 64 -18.97 -14.66 0.34
N VAL A 65 -19.09 -13.54 -0.35
CA VAL A 65 -18.96 -13.46 -1.81
C VAL A 65 -17.93 -12.43 -2.20
N THR A 66 -16.98 -12.82 -3.05
CA THR A 66 -16.05 -11.90 -3.68
C THR A 66 -16.27 -11.90 -5.19
N ARG A 67 -16.53 -10.74 -5.76
CA ARG A 67 -16.62 -10.51 -7.21
C ARG A 67 -15.34 -9.85 -7.69
N LEU A 68 -14.66 -10.47 -8.66
CA LEU A 68 -13.43 -9.97 -9.26
C LEU A 68 -13.60 -9.93 -10.78
N PHE A 69 -13.51 -8.74 -11.38
CA PHE A 69 -13.73 -8.51 -12.83
C PHE A 69 -15.03 -9.15 -13.32
N GLY A 70 -16.11 -9.07 -12.54
CA GLY A 70 -17.42 -9.66 -12.87
C GLY A 70 -17.57 -11.16 -12.55
N ALA A 71 -16.49 -11.89 -12.28
CA ALA A 71 -16.56 -13.29 -11.83
C ALA A 71 -16.80 -13.36 -10.33
N GLU A 72 -17.79 -14.17 -9.92
CA GLU A 72 -18.19 -14.35 -8.52
C GLU A 72 -17.54 -15.61 -7.93
N PHE A 73 -16.99 -15.49 -6.73
CA PHE A 73 -16.35 -16.55 -5.98
C PHE A 73 -16.98 -16.66 -4.58
N ASP A 74 -17.25 -17.87 -4.13
CA ASP A 74 -17.56 -18.12 -2.73
C ASP A 74 -16.30 -17.98 -1.89
N THR A 75 -16.32 -17.01 -0.97
CA THR A 75 -15.22 -16.72 -0.06
C THR A 75 -15.61 -16.86 1.41
N THR A 76 -16.67 -17.62 1.67
CA THR A 76 -17.18 -17.91 3.01
C THR A 76 -16.08 -18.45 3.92
N GLY A 77 -15.98 -17.88 5.12
CA GLY A 77 -14.95 -18.24 6.10
C GLY A 77 -13.60 -17.51 5.92
N VAL A 78 -13.39 -16.81 4.79
CA VAL A 78 -12.18 -16.02 4.53
C VAL A 78 -12.49 -14.54 4.39
N LEU A 79 -13.45 -14.19 3.52
CA LEU A 79 -13.87 -12.82 3.23
C LEU A 79 -15.41 -12.74 3.20
N GLY A 80 -15.96 -11.55 3.39
CA GLY A 80 -17.38 -11.26 3.27
C GLY A 80 -18.18 -11.51 4.55
N VAL A 81 -17.82 -12.49 5.35
CA VAL A 81 -18.46 -12.81 6.63
C VAL A 81 -17.40 -13.00 7.71
N SER A 82 -17.58 -12.35 8.85
CA SER A 82 -16.69 -12.49 10.01
C SER A 82 -17.54 -12.54 11.29
N ASN A 83 -17.33 -13.59 12.10
CA ASN A 83 -18.07 -13.81 13.35
C ASN A 83 -19.61 -13.84 13.16
N GLY A 84 -20.07 -14.38 12.03
CA GLY A 84 -21.51 -14.48 11.72
C GLY A 84 -22.17 -13.19 11.22
N GLU A 85 -21.38 -12.12 11.00
CA GLU A 85 -21.87 -10.84 10.51
C GLU A 85 -21.28 -10.49 9.15
N PRO A 86 -21.99 -9.70 8.31
CA PRO A 86 -21.45 -9.19 7.05
C PRO A 86 -20.25 -8.29 7.30
N ARG A 87 -19.07 -8.72 6.87
CA ARG A 87 -17.84 -7.96 7.01
C ARG A 87 -16.82 -8.42 5.96
N ALA A 88 -16.41 -7.51 5.08
CA ALA A 88 -15.55 -7.85 3.96
C ALA A 88 -14.21 -8.42 4.40
N ILE A 89 -13.49 -7.71 5.26
CA ILE A 89 -12.19 -8.13 5.80
C ILE A 89 -12.37 -8.58 7.25
N PRO A 90 -11.90 -9.79 7.62
CA PRO A 90 -12.06 -10.34 8.96
C PRO A 90 -11.52 -9.43 10.07
N ALA A 91 -12.14 -9.51 11.24
CA ALA A 91 -11.78 -8.75 12.43
C ALA A 91 -10.29 -8.92 12.84
N ALA A 92 -9.74 -10.12 12.64
CA ALA A 92 -8.36 -10.44 12.98
C ALA A 92 -7.33 -9.69 12.12
N LEU A 93 -7.72 -9.21 10.94
CA LEU A 93 -6.85 -8.49 9.99
C LEU A 93 -7.05 -6.98 10.01
N THR A 94 -7.74 -6.44 11.01
CA THR A 94 -8.08 -5.02 11.08
C THR A 94 -7.77 -4.39 12.43
N ILE A 95 -7.41 -3.10 12.42
CA ILE A 95 -7.27 -2.30 13.64
C ILE A 95 -8.17 -1.05 13.51
N PRO A 96 -9.13 -0.86 14.44
CA PRO A 96 -9.54 -1.79 15.50
C PRO A 96 -10.20 -3.07 14.94
N SER A 97 -10.26 -4.12 15.74
CA SER A 97 -10.91 -5.39 15.35
C SER A 97 -12.43 -5.28 15.26
N TYR A 98 -13.05 -4.36 16.01
CA TYR A 98 -14.47 -4.00 15.88
C TYR A 98 -14.69 -2.99 14.74
N GLN A 99 -15.91 -2.92 14.22
CA GLN A 99 -16.21 -1.98 13.13
C GLN A 99 -16.26 -0.54 13.66
N SER A 100 -15.25 0.26 13.35
CA SER A 100 -15.19 1.69 13.67
C SER A 100 -14.37 2.43 12.62
N LEU A 101 -15.05 3.03 11.67
CA LEU A 101 -14.40 3.86 10.63
C LEU A 101 -13.67 5.07 11.24
N ALA A 102 -14.26 5.71 12.25
CA ALA A 102 -13.68 6.89 12.89
C ALA A 102 -12.34 6.56 13.56
N THR A 103 -12.30 5.51 14.39
CA THR A 103 -11.09 5.06 15.06
C THR A 103 -10.04 4.58 14.06
N GLY A 104 -10.45 3.78 13.07
CA GLY A 104 -9.56 3.32 12.00
C GLY A 104 -8.89 4.48 11.27
N ARG A 105 -9.67 5.51 10.90
CA ARG A 105 -9.14 6.72 10.23
C ARG A 105 -8.19 7.52 11.13
N ALA A 106 -8.51 7.70 12.40
CA ALA A 106 -7.64 8.44 13.33
C ALA A 106 -6.26 7.79 13.45
N ILE A 107 -6.21 6.46 13.66
CA ILE A 107 -4.97 5.69 13.74
C ILE A 107 -4.25 5.74 12.38
N HIS A 108 -4.96 5.55 11.27
CA HIS A 108 -4.39 5.56 9.92
C HIS A 108 -3.68 6.90 9.63
N PHE A 109 -4.33 8.02 9.90
CA PHE A 109 -3.75 9.34 9.65
C PHE A 109 -2.55 9.63 10.56
N PHE A 110 -2.57 9.19 11.82
CA PHE A 110 -1.41 9.33 12.69
C PHE A 110 -0.18 8.64 12.09
N PHE A 111 -0.30 7.38 11.69
CA PHE A 111 0.82 6.65 11.09
C PHE A 111 1.17 7.10 9.68
N ALA A 112 0.21 7.62 8.91
CA ALA A 112 0.48 8.23 7.60
C ALA A 112 1.39 9.46 7.75
N TRP A 113 1.10 10.36 8.70
CA TRP A 113 1.95 11.52 8.96
C TRP A 113 3.30 11.15 9.56
N ALA A 114 3.37 10.12 10.42
CA ALA A 114 4.64 9.60 10.93
C ALA A 114 5.51 9.05 9.78
N LEU A 115 4.92 8.30 8.84
CA LEU A 115 5.60 7.79 7.65
C LEU A 115 6.11 8.93 6.77
N VAL A 116 5.22 9.86 6.38
CA VAL A 116 5.56 10.99 5.49
C VAL A 116 6.63 11.89 6.10
N GLY A 117 6.48 12.26 7.37
CA GLY A 117 7.44 13.12 8.05
C GLY A 117 8.82 12.49 8.18
N THR A 118 8.89 11.21 8.56
CA THR A 118 10.17 10.50 8.66
C THR A 118 10.77 10.16 7.31
N LEU A 119 9.97 9.93 6.26
CA LEU A 119 10.44 9.78 4.89
C LEU A 119 11.07 11.08 4.38
N ALA A 120 10.40 12.22 4.59
CA ALA A 120 10.94 13.53 4.22
C ALA A 120 12.26 13.82 4.95
N LEU A 121 12.32 13.54 6.25
CA LEU A 121 13.54 13.69 7.04
C LEU A 121 14.68 12.82 6.49
N TRP A 122 14.39 11.55 6.20
CA TRP A 122 15.38 10.63 5.65
C TRP A 122 15.86 11.04 4.25
N LEU A 123 14.94 11.50 3.37
CA LEU A 123 15.26 12.00 2.05
C LEU A 123 16.18 13.22 2.14
N ALA A 124 15.85 14.19 2.99
CA ALA A 124 16.69 15.37 3.21
C ALA A 124 18.08 14.98 3.73
N ALA A 125 18.15 14.13 4.76
CA ALA A 125 19.44 13.65 5.30
C ALA A 125 20.24 12.86 4.26
N SER A 126 19.60 12.07 3.41
CA SER A 126 20.25 11.28 2.35
C SER A 126 20.77 12.16 1.21
N ALA A 127 20.05 13.22 0.87
CA ALA A 127 20.50 14.22 -0.09
C ALA A 127 21.78 14.94 0.40
N LEU A 128 21.74 15.43 1.64
CA LEU A 128 22.89 16.14 2.25
C LEU A 128 24.11 15.24 2.42
N ASN A 129 23.93 13.96 2.66
CA ASN A 129 25.00 13.01 2.90
C ASN A 129 25.48 12.24 1.66
N GLY A 130 24.89 12.49 0.49
CA GLY A 130 25.22 11.80 -0.77
C GLY A 130 24.83 10.32 -0.80
N HIS A 131 23.96 9.87 0.12
CA HIS A 131 23.58 8.45 0.24
C HIS A 131 22.80 7.94 -0.98
N PHE A 132 22.09 8.81 -1.69
CA PHE A 132 21.38 8.46 -2.93
C PHE A 132 22.27 7.83 -3.99
N ARG A 133 23.56 8.25 -4.09
CA ARG A 133 24.51 7.68 -5.05
C ARG A 133 24.75 6.18 -4.84
N GLN A 134 24.54 5.69 -3.62
CA GLN A 134 24.69 4.27 -3.29
C GLN A 134 23.42 3.46 -3.56
N LEU A 135 22.25 4.11 -3.53
CA LEU A 135 20.94 3.48 -3.68
C LEU A 135 20.43 3.47 -5.11
N LEU A 136 20.79 4.50 -5.90
CA LEU A 136 20.32 4.59 -7.28
C LEU A 136 21.08 3.62 -8.18
N PRO A 137 20.35 2.82 -8.98
CA PRO A 137 20.97 1.93 -9.94
C PRO A 137 21.66 2.71 -11.05
N THR A 138 22.85 2.28 -11.44
CA THR A 138 23.61 2.82 -12.57
C THR A 138 23.29 2.04 -13.85
N LEU A 139 23.71 2.58 -15.01
CA LEU A 139 23.60 1.85 -16.29
C LEU A 139 24.33 0.50 -16.28
N SER A 140 25.46 0.42 -15.56
CA SER A 140 26.19 -0.83 -15.39
C SER A 140 25.42 -1.84 -14.54
N ASP A 141 24.70 -1.36 -13.50
CA ASP A 141 23.82 -2.20 -12.69
C ASP A 141 22.68 -2.77 -13.56
N LEU A 142 22.04 -1.94 -14.40
CA LEU A 142 20.98 -2.42 -15.29
C LEU A 142 21.47 -3.47 -16.31
N ARG A 143 22.68 -3.33 -16.84
CA ARG A 143 23.28 -4.32 -17.74
C ARG A 143 23.59 -5.65 -17.02
N ALA A 144 23.93 -5.59 -15.73
CA ALA A 144 24.20 -6.78 -14.92
C ALA A 144 22.93 -7.47 -14.40
N LEU A 145 21.76 -6.83 -14.51
CA LEU A 145 20.49 -7.30 -13.95
C LEU A 145 20.09 -8.73 -14.37
N PRO A 146 20.17 -9.14 -15.66
CA PRO A 146 19.79 -10.50 -16.04
C PRO A 146 20.63 -11.58 -15.35
N ARG A 147 21.93 -11.30 -15.18
CA ARG A 147 22.84 -12.20 -14.47
C ARG A 147 22.52 -12.26 -12.99
N ASP A 148 22.28 -11.11 -12.35
CA ASP A 148 21.95 -11.02 -10.92
C ASP A 148 20.63 -11.76 -10.61
N ILE A 149 19.60 -11.65 -11.49
CA ILE A 149 18.36 -12.42 -11.41
C ILE A 149 18.63 -13.92 -11.49
N ALA A 150 19.44 -14.36 -12.46
CA ALA A 150 19.77 -15.76 -12.63
C ALA A 150 20.55 -16.34 -11.43
N ASP A 151 21.45 -15.56 -10.85
CA ASP A 151 22.20 -15.95 -9.66
C ASP A 151 21.29 -16.06 -8.43
N HIS A 152 20.34 -15.12 -8.23
CA HIS A 152 19.34 -15.19 -7.17
C HIS A 152 18.39 -16.37 -7.34
N ALA A 153 17.94 -16.67 -8.56
CA ALA A 153 17.10 -17.85 -8.84
C ALA A 153 17.84 -19.18 -8.54
N ARG A 154 19.16 -19.17 -8.63
CA ARG A 154 20.03 -20.31 -8.27
C ARG A 154 20.51 -20.27 -6.81
N LEU A 155 19.99 -19.35 -5.99
CA LEU A 155 20.40 -19.11 -4.59
C LEU A 155 21.91 -18.83 -4.44
N ARG A 156 22.52 -18.20 -5.45
CA ARG A 156 23.92 -17.79 -5.43
C ARG A 156 24.00 -16.32 -5.02
N PHE A 157 24.29 -16.06 -3.77
CA PHE A 157 24.35 -14.71 -3.22
C PHE A 157 25.81 -14.24 -3.13
N HIS A 158 26.12 -13.15 -3.81
CA HIS A 158 27.44 -12.50 -3.74
C HIS A 158 27.39 -11.40 -2.68
N HIS A 159 27.98 -11.64 -1.53
CA HIS A 159 28.05 -10.65 -0.47
C HIS A 159 29.23 -9.71 -0.68
N GLY A 160 28.96 -8.55 -1.28
CA GLY A 160 29.93 -7.46 -1.41
C GLY A 160 29.76 -6.39 -0.34
N ALA A 161 30.69 -5.43 -0.29
CA ALA A 161 30.57 -4.24 0.56
C ALA A 161 29.55 -3.20 0.05
N SER A 162 29.09 -3.33 -1.21
CA SER A 162 28.09 -2.49 -1.86
C SER A 162 26.76 -3.20 -2.03
N TYR A 163 25.68 -2.44 -2.20
CA TYR A 163 24.37 -3.00 -2.51
C TYR A 163 24.38 -3.77 -3.83
N GLY A 164 23.77 -4.96 -3.85
CA GLY A 164 23.53 -5.73 -5.07
C GLY A 164 22.57 -5.02 -6.03
N VAL A 165 22.56 -5.42 -7.30
CA VAL A 165 21.73 -4.79 -8.34
C VAL A 165 20.25 -4.87 -8.01
N LEU A 166 19.74 -6.08 -7.69
CA LEU A 166 18.34 -6.27 -7.30
C LEU A 166 17.99 -5.51 -6.04
N GLN A 167 18.90 -5.40 -5.09
CA GLN A 167 18.70 -4.65 -3.86
C GLN A 167 18.57 -3.14 -4.12
N LYS A 168 19.42 -2.56 -4.99
CA LYS A 168 19.29 -1.16 -5.43
C LYS A 168 17.96 -0.90 -6.13
N LEU A 169 17.55 -1.79 -7.04
CA LEU A 169 16.28 -1.68 -7.74
C LEU A 169 15.10 -1.75 -6.77
N ALA A 170 15.10 -2.70 -5.83
CA ALA A 170 14.05 -2.82 -4.83
C ALA A 170 13.95 -1.55 -3.97
N TYR A 171 15.07 -1.02 -3.48
CA TYR A 171 15.07 0.23 -2.72
C TYR A 171 14.62 1.42 -3.56
N ALA A 172 15.10 1.55 -4.79
CA ALA A 172 14.69 2.63 -5.68
C ALA A 172 13.19 2.54 -5.99
N SER A 173 12.66 1.36 -6.30
CA SER A 173 11.25 1.15 -6.58
C SER A 173 10.36 1.47 -5.38
N VAL A 174 10.74 1.05 -4.18
CA VAL A 174 9.96 1.33 -2.97
C VAL A 174 10.02 2.81 -2.60
N LEU A 175 11.23 3.40 -2.55
CA LEU A 175 11.42 4.76 -2.03
C LEU A 175 11.00 5.86 -3.00
N PHE A 176 11.20 5.65 -4.31
CA PHE A 176 10.97 6.69 -5.33
C PHE A 176 9.74 6.44 -6.21
N LEU A 177 9.13 5.26 -6.13
CA LEU A 177 7.92 4.96 -6.88
C LEU A 177 6.76 4.57 -5.95
N ALA A 178 6.86 3.45 -5.21
CA ALA A 178 5.73 2.91 -4.47
C ALA A 178 5.28 3.83 -3.31
N LEU A 179 6.20 4.31 -2.46
CA LEU A 179 5.85 5.20 -1.35
C LEU A 179 5.33 6.56 -1.82
N PRO A 180 5.95 7.27 -2.78
CA PRO A 180 5.38 8.49 -3.33
C PRO A 180 4.00 8.27 -3.96
N LEU A 181 3.80 7.21 -4.74
CA LEU A 181 2.52 6.89 -5.35
C LEU A 181 1.44 6.64 -4.27
N MET A 182 1.74 5.84 -3.25
CA MET A 182 0.84 5.58 -2.13
C MET A 182 0.49 6.87 -1.36
N ILE A 183 1.46 7.77 -1.17
CA ILE A 183 1.22 9.08 -0.52
C ILE A 183 0.31 9.95 -1.40
N LEU A 184 0.57 10.06 -2.70
CA LEU A 184 -0.21 10.87 -3.63
C LEU A 184 -1.65 10.34 -3.77
N THR A 185 -1.82 9.03 -3.89
CA THR A 185 -3.17 8.42 -3.92
C THR A 185 -3.90 8.63 -2.59
N GLY A 186 -3.22 8.50 -1.46
CA GLY A 186 -3.78 8.80 -0.14
C GLY A 186 -4.19 10.27 0.01
N LEU A 187 -3.37 11.22 -0.45
CA LEU A 187 -3.69 12.66 -0.45
C LEU A 187 -4.90 12.98 -1.35
N SER A 188 -5.03 12.29 -2.49
CA SER A 188 -6.18 12.45 -3.38
C SER A 188 -7.52 12.04 -2.74
N MET A 189 -7.50 11.24 -1.67
CA MET A 189 -8.68 10.91 -0.88
C MET A 189 -9.07 12.01 0.12
N SER A 190 -8.19 12.98 0.40
CA SER A 190 -8.43 14.06 1.36
C SER A 190 -9.25 15.21 0.74
N PRO A 191 -10.45 15.53 1.24
CA PRO A 191 -11.22 16.67 0.73
C PRO A 191 -10.48 18.00 0.86
N GLY A 192 -9.75 18.21 1.96
CA GLY A 192 -8.98 19.43 2.18
C GLY A 192 -7.82 19.58 1.20
N PHE A 193 -7.12 18.49 0.89
CA PHE A 193 -6.04 18.51 -0.10
C PHE A 193 -6.59 18.74 -1.52
N ASN A 194 -7.71 18.12 -1.87
CA ASN A 194 -8.34 18.31 -3.17
C ASN A 194 -8.83 19.73 -3.41
N ALA A 195 -9.24 20.46 -2.35
CA ALA A 195 -9.58 21.87 -2.45
C ALA A 195 -8.36 22.74 -2.79
N ALA A 196 -7.17 22.37 -2.29
CA ALA A 196 -5.92 23.10 -2.54
C ALA A 196 -5.22 22.65 -3.84
N ALA A 197 -5.36 21.39 -4.23
CA ALA A 197 -4.66 20.78 -5.36
C ALA A 197 -5.61 19.86 -6.19
N PRO A 198 -6.62 20.40 -6.87
CA PRO A 198 -7.62 19.61 -7.62
C PRO A 198 -7.01 18.82 -8.76
N TRP A 199 -5.89 19.29 -9.33
CA TRP A 199 -5.15 18.61 -10.40
C TRP A 199 -4.69 17.20 -10.04
N LEU A 200 -4.52 16.92 -8.75
CA LEU A 200 -4.07 15.59 -8.31
C LEU A 200 -5.12 14.51 -8.60
N LEU A 201 -6.40 14.82 -8.43
CA LEU A 201 -7.50 13.92 -8.81
C LEU A 201 -7.57 13.70 -10.32
N GLU A 202 -7.28 14.73 -11.10
CA GLU A 202 -7.26 14.63 -12.56
C GLU A 202 -6.13 13.72 -13.04
N LEU A 203 -4.96 13.79 -12.38
CA LEU A 203 -3.82 12.91 -12.67
C LEU A 203 -4.19 11.42 -12.52
N PHE A 204 -4.99 11.08 -11.53
CA PHE A 204 -5.48 9.71 -11.30
C PHE A 204 -6.80 9.40 -12.01
N GLN A 205 -7.29 10.27 -12.91
CA GLN A 205 -8.55 10.11 -13.61
C GLN A 205 -9.77 9.95 -12.69
N GLY A 206 -9.65 10.43 -11.45
CA GLY A 206 -10.72 10.44 -10.45
C GLY A 206 -10.39 9.70 -9.15
N ARG A 207 -11.29 9.90 -8.18
CA ARG A 207 -11.11 9.38 -6.83
C ARG A 207 -11.16 7.85 -6.78
N GLN A 208 -11.99 7.21 -7.59
CA GLN A 208 -12.13 5.76 -7.57
C GLN A 208 -10.86 5.09 -8.10
N THR A 209 -10.31 5.56 -9.23
CA THR A 209 -9.03 5.04 -9.75
C THR A 209 -7.87 5.26 -8.77
N ALA A 210 -7.82 6.43 -8.09
CA ALA A 210 -6.79 6.69 -7.09
C ALA A 210 -6.88 5.76 -5.87
N ARG A 211 -8.08 5.25 -5.57
CA ARG A 211 -8.32 4.31 -4.46
C ARG A 211 -8.00 2.86 -4.84
N THR A 212 -8.13 2.52 -6.12
CA THR A 212 -7.87 1.21 -6.70
C THR A 212 -6.39 0.97 -6.97
#